data_15ba8529af7068f3a127024930a5ec20
#
_entry.id   15ba8529af7068f3a127024930a5ec20
#
_cell.length_a   1.000
_cell.length_b   1.000
_cell.length_c   1.000
_cell.angle_alpha   90.00
_cell.angle_beta   90.00
_cell.angle_gamma   90.00
#
_symmetry.space_group_name_H-M   'P 1'
#
loop_
_entity.id
_entity.type
_entity.pdbx_description
1 polymer ?
#
loop_
_entity_poly.entity_id
_entity_poly.type
_entity_poly.pdbx_seq_one_letter_code
_entity_poly.pdbx_strand_id
1 'polypeptide(L)'
;MTRPLQTADAERTADRLLRSSVEHSYDPAIDIDWAAPLVDGMYYAPPERLSLYGTPLWEGLTQAQRVELSRHEVASIASVGLWFELILMQFLLRHVYDRDPLSRHAQYGLTEVGDETRHSIMFARMIEKLGCPAYGPGRVRHLRGRIFKAGFGGASFWAAILVAEETLDTFQRECMNDERVQPLVRAVNRIHVVEEARHVRYAREEVVRRSADLRAPALAFHRFMLGYAAHEVVGSFVHPRVYAAVGLDPRRAHAAARANPHHQESLRWSASRLVPFLRAAGLVHGGPGERFLRRAYLV
;
A
#
# COMPACT_ATOMS: atom_id res chain seq x y z
N MET A 1 17.48 -21.04 -23.56
CA MET A 1 18.36 -21.44 -22.43
C MET A 1 18.22 -20.58 -21.16
N THR A 2 17.33 -19.61 -21.11
CA THR A 2 17.15 -18.66 -19.97
C THR A 2 16.21 -19.15 -18.84
N ARG A 3 15.28 -20.07 -19.13
CA ARG A 3 14.26 -20.55 -18.18
C ARG A 3 14.77 -21.32 -16.94
N PRO A 4 15.74 -22.27 -17.03
CA PRO A 4 16.22 -23.03 -15.86
C PRO A 4 17.00 -22.16 -14.86
N LEU A 5 17.82 -21.22 -15.34
CA LEU A 5 18.60 -20.32 -14.48
C LEU A 5 17.69 -19.33 -13.71
N GLN A 6 16.68 -18.77 -14.37
CA GLN A 6 15.69 -17.90 -13.73
C GLN A 6 14.89 -18.61 -12.64
N THR A 7 14.55 -19.90 -12.83
CA THR A 7 13.87 -20.71 -11.82
C THR A 7 14.77 -20.98 -10.61
N ALA A 8 16.04 -21.32 -10.82
CA ALA A 8 17.00 -21.57 -9.75
C ALA A 8 17.28 -20.30 -8.91
N ASP A 9 17.31 -19.12 -9.54
CA ASP A 9 17.44 -17.84 -8.82
C ASP A 9 16.20 -17.54 -7.97
N ALA A 10 15.00 -17.82 -8.48
CA ALA A 10 13.76 -17.67 -7.74
C ALA A 10 13.72 -18.54 -6.49
N GLU A 11 14.11 -19.81 -6.61
CA GLU A 11 14.17 -20.75 -5.49
C GLU A 11 15.18 -20.30 -4.42
N ARG A 12 16.35 -19.82 -4.82
CA ARG A 12 17.36 -19.28 -3.89
C ARG A 12 16.86 -18.02 -3.16
N THR A 13 16.18 -17.15 -3.86
CA THR A 13 15.59 -15.94 -3.22
C THR A 13 14.49 -16.34 -2.25
N ALA A 14 13.57 -17.20 -2.67
CA ALA A 14 12.49 -17.67 -1.80
C ALA A 14 13.03 -18.36 -0.54
N ASP A 15 14.08 -19.18 -0.66
CA ASP A 15 14.72 -19.82 0.50
C ASP A 15 15.33 -18.80 1.48
N ARG A 16 15.96 -17.73 0.99
CA ARG A 16 16.45 -16.64 1.85
C ARG A 16 15.32 -15.89 2.54
N LEU A 17 14.24 -15.61 1.81
CA LEU A 17 13.08 -14.91 2.37
C LEU A 17 12.37 -15.75 3.42
N LEU A 18 12.26 -17.07 3.23
CA LEU A 18 11.74 -18.00 4.24
C LEU A 18 12.57 -17.96 5.54
N ARG A 19 13.90 -18.00 5.43
CA ARG A 19 14.79 -17.87 6.60
C ARG A 19 14.61 -16.54 7.31
N SER A 20 14.58 -15.45 6.54
CA SER A 20 14.35 -14.10 7.09
C SER A 20 12.98 -13.97 7.77
N SER A 21 11.95 -14.65 7.27
CA SER A 21 10.63 -14.67 7.91
C SER A 21 10.66 -15.34 9.29
N VAL A 22 11.46 -16.39 9.48
CA VAL A 22 11.63 -17.02 10.80
C VAL A 22 12.36 -16.09 11.78
N GLU A 23 13.37 -15.36 11.31
CA GLU A 23 14.21 -14.50 12.14
C GLU A 23 13.51 -13.17 12.51
N HIS A 24 12.61 -12.68 11.67
CA HIS A 24 11.98 -11.36 11.78
C HIS A 24 10.46 -11.45 11.60
N SER A 25 9.81 -12.34 12.32
CA SER A 25 8.34 -12.43 12.39
C SER A 25 7.84 -11.78 13.66
N TYR A 26 6.71 -11.10 13.54
CA TYR A 26 6.02 -10.48 14.66
C TYR A 26 4.63 -11.10 14.87
N ASP A 27 4.20 -11.12 16.13
CA ASP A 27 2.80 -11.36 16.46
C ASP A 27 2.17 -10.06 16.96
N PRO A 28 1.39 -9.35 16.12
CA PRO A 28 0.77 -8.10 16.54
C PRO A 28 -0.13 -8.23 17.77
N ALA A 29 -0.59 -9.43 18.11
CA ALA A 29 -1.39 -9.64 19.31
C ALA A 29 -0.55 -9.53 20.59
N ILE A 30 0.75 -9.81 20.51
CA ILE A 30 1.70 -9.82 21.64
C ILE A 30 2.62 -8.62 21.59
N ASP A 31 3.13 -8.27 20.39
CA ASP A 31 4.17 -7.26 20.18
C ASP A 31 3.65 -5.81 20.22
N ILE A 32 2.32 -5.63 20.26
CA ILE A 32 1.68 -4.31 20.40
C ILE A 32 0.92 -4.26 21.72
N ASP A 33 1.20 -3.24 22.54
CA ASP A 33 0.40 -2.95 23.73
C ASP A 33 -0.93 -2.30 23.35
N TRP A 34 -1.93 -3.16 23.07
CA TRP A 34 -3.29 -2.72 22.75
C TRP A 34 -4.05 -2.12 23.94
N ALA A 35 -3.59 -2.32 25.18
CA ALA A 35 -4.21 -1.77 26.37
C ALA A 35 -3.76 -0.32 26.62
N ALA A 36 -2.59 0.07 26.14
CA ALA A 36 -2.07 1.42 26.29
C ALA A 36 -3.08 2.48 25.85
N PRO A 37 -3.29 3.56 26.61
CA PRO A 37 -4.15 4.66 26.20
C PRO A 37 -3.56 5.41 25.01
N LEU A 38 -4.42 6.02 24.20
CA LEU A 38 -3.96 7.00 23.22
C LEU A 38 -3.51 8.28 23.96
N VAL A 39 -2.48 8.92 23.46
CA VAL A 39 -1.92 10.14 24.07
C VAL A 39 -2.69 11.35 23.54
N ASP A 40 -3.27 12.13 24.44
CA ASP A 40 -4.04 13.32 24.07
C ASP A 40 -3.20 14.35 23.31
N GLY A 41 -3.75 14.91 22.26
CA GLY A 41 -3.12 15.96 21.47
C GLY A 41 -2.03 15.51 20.51
N MET A 42 -1.61 14.23 20.52
CA MET A 42 -0.66 13.69 19.55
C MET A 42 -1.32 13.41 18.20
N TYR A 43 -0.57 13.68 17.14
CA TYR A 43 -0.99 13.32 15.78
C TYR A 43 -0.98 11.80 15.53
N TYR A 44 -1.68 11.37 14.48
CA TYR A 44 -1.70 9.97 14.02
C TYR A 44 -0.84 9.78 12.76
N ALA A 45 -0.44 10.87 12.11
CA ALA A 45 0.56 10.91 11.03
C ALA A 45 1.34 12.22 11.13
N PRO A 46 2.54 12.33 10.54
CA PRO A 46 3.22 13.62 10.42
C PRO A 46 2.30 14.65 9.80
N PRO A 47 2.06 15.81 10.41
CA PRO A 47 1.08 16.79 9.93
C PRO A 47 1.36 17.24 8.50
N GLU A 48 2.62 17.27 8.09
CA GLU A 48 3.06 17.63 6.74
C GLU A 48 2.63 16.61 5.67
N ARG A 49 2.21 15.41 6.08
CA ARG A 49 1.73 14.36 5.16
C ARG A 49 0.21 14.32 5.01
N LEU A 50 -0.50 15.11 5.80
CA LEU A 50 -1.95 15.18 5.70
C LEU A 50 -2.37 15.89 4.42
N SER A 51 -3.46 15.43 3.84
CA SER A 51 -3.90 15.81 2.50
C SER A 51 -4.22 17.30 2.34
N LEU A 52 -4.66 17.95 3.42
CA LEU A 52 -4.98 19.38 3.44
C LEU A 52 -3.83 20.29 3.92
N TYR A 53 -2.69 19.73 4.35
CA TYR A 53 -1.60 20.53 4.91
C TYR A 53 -1.19 21.68 3.99
N GLY A 54 -1.05 22.89 4.57
CA GLY A 54 -0.68 24.11 3.85
C GLY A 54 -1.79 24.72 2.98
N THR A 55 -3.01 24.18 3.00
CA THR A 55 -4.15 24.79 2.32
C THR A 55 -4.88 25.81 3.22
N PRO A 56 -5.66 26.76 2.64
CA PRO A 56 -6.49 27.65 3.47
C PRO A 56 -7.48 26.90 4.38
N LEU A 57 -7.96 25.72 3.96
CA LEU A 57 -8.82 24.88 4.82
C LEU A 57 -8.05 24.36 6.04
N TRP A 58 -6.80 23.94 5.87
CA TRP A 58 -5.93 23.52 6.96
C TRP A 58 -5.64 24.66 7.95
N GLU A 59 -5.34 25.84 7.41
CA GLU A 59 -5.04 27.02 8.27
C GLU A 59 -6.28 27.45 9.10
N GLY A 60 -7.47 27.22 8.60
CA GLY A 60 -8.73 27.47 9.31
C GLY A 60 -9.06 26.42 10.40
N LEU A 61 -8.35 25.28 10.48
CA LEU A 61 -8.57 24.26 11.50
C LEU A 61 -7.85 24.63 12.81
N THR A 62 -8.50 24.39 13.94
CA THR A 62 -7.85 24.39 15.26
C THR A 62 -6.86 23.22 15.37
N GLN A 63 -5.95 23.29 16.33
CA GLN A 63 -5.00 22.19 16.62
C GLN A 63 -5.74 20.87 16.88
N ALA A 64 -6.82 20.89 17.66
CA ALA A 64 -7.63 19.70 17.93
C ALA A 64 -8.26 19.11 16.66
N GLN A 65 -8.76 19.95 15.75
CA GLN A 65 -9.29 19.50 14.47
C GLN A 65 -8.20 18.94 13.54
N ARG A 66 -6.98 19.49 13.56
CA ARG A 66 -5.85 18.95 12.81
C ARG A 66 -5.43 17.55 13.29
N VAL A 67 -5.38 17.35 14.62
CA VAL A 67 -5.15 16.04 15.24
C VAL A 67 -6.28 15.07 14.85
N GLU A 68 -7.53 15.50 14.97
CA GLU A 68 -8.68 14.68 14.59
C GLU A 68 -8.69 14.30 13.11
N LEU A 69 -8.35 15.21 12.21
CA LEU A 69 -8.19 14.92 10.79
C LEU A 69 -7.12 13.86 10.55
N SER A 70 -5.97 13.95 11.25
CA SER A 70 -4.89 12.97 11.14
C SER A 70 -5.36 11.57 11.57
N ARG A 71 -6.19 11.47 12.62
CA ARG A 71 -6.79 10.22 13.08
C ARG A 71 -7.63 9.56 12.00
N HIS A 72 -8.51 10.33 11.38
CA HIS A 72 -9.40 9.84 10.35
C HIS A 72 -8.70 9.54 9.01
N GLU A 73 -7.66 10.30 8.62
CA GLU A 73 -6.88 10.00 7.43
C GLU A 73 -6.07 8.70 7.61
N VAL A 74 -5.45 8.47 8.77
CA VAL A 74 -4.75 7.21 9.08
C VAL A 74 -5.73 6.03 9.07
N ALA A 75 -6.90 6.17 9.69
CA ALA A 75 -7.93 5.14 9.64
C ALA A 75 -8.42 4.86 8.21
N SER A 76 -8.48 5.88 7.35
CA SER A 76 -8.81 5.71 5.92
C SER A 76 -7.74 4.92 5.19
N ILE A 77 -6.47 5.27 5.37
CA ILE A 77 -5.33 4.57 4.75
C ILE A 77 -5.29 3.11 5.22
N ALA A 78 -5.40 2.86 6.52
CA ALA A 78 -5.42 1.51 7.08
C ALA A 78 -6.60 0.67 6.57
N SER A 79 -7.79 1.28 6.38
CA SER A 79 -8.97 0.61 5.81
C SER A 79 -8.76 0.19 4.35
N VAL A 80 -8.05 1.01 3.58
CA VAL A 80 -7.69 0.70 2.18
C VAL A 80 -6.59 -0.35 2.15
N GLY A 81 -5.59 -0.26 3.03
CA GLY A 81 -4.56 -1.29 3.20
C GLY A 81 -5.20 -2.65 3.46
N LEU A 82 -6.02 -2.78 4.50
CA LEU A 82 -6.74 -4.01 4.84
C LEU A 82 -7.52 -4.58 3.63
N TRP A 83 -8.23 -3.74 2.89
CA TRP A 83 -8.94 -4.18 1.68
C TRP A 83 -7.98 -4.66 0.60
N PHE A 84 -6.82 -4.04 0.46
CA PHE A 84 -5.80 -4.40 -0.49
C PHE A 84 -5.15 -5.74 -0.13
N GLU A 85 -4.81 -5.99 1.15
CA GLU A 85 -4.30 -7.27 1.66
C GLU A 85 -5.25 -8.43 1.32
N LEU A 86 -6.57 -8.22 1.47
CA LEU A 86 -7.57 -9.23 1.09
C LEU A 86 -7.56 -9.56 -0.41
N ILE A 87 -7.19 -8.62 -1.28
CA ILE A 87 -7.02 -8.85 -2.71
C ILE A 87 -5.70 -9.58 -2.97
N LEU A 88 -4.63 -9.15 -2.32
CA LEU A 88 -3.30 -9.75 -2.42
C LEU A 88 -3.31 -11.22 -2.01
N MET A 89 -3.85 -11.55 -0.85
CA MET A 89 -3.96 -12.95 -0.38
C MET A 89 -4.68 -13.85 -1.37
N GLN A 90 -5.80 -13.39 -1.96
CA GLN A 90 -6.52 -14.17 -2.97
C GLN A 90 -5.70 -14.38 -4.25
N PHE A 91 -4.87 -13.43 -4.61
CA PHE A 91 -3.95 -13.56 -5.73
C PHE A 91 -2.81 -14.53 -5.41
N LEU A 92 -2.17 -14.40 -4.25
CA LEU A 92 -1.10 -15.29 -3.81
C LEU A 92 -1.57 -16.74 -3.74
N LEU A 93 -2.74 -16.99 -3.16
CA LEU A 93 -3.32 -18.35 -3.11
C LEU A 93 -3.55 -18.93 -4.51
N ARG A 94 -4.06 -18.14 -5.48
CA ARG A 94 -4.16 -18.59 -6.88
C ARG A 94 -2.79 -18.78 -7.52
N HIS A 95 -1.82 -17.92 -7.17
CA HIS A 95 -0.47 -17.98 -7.71
C HIS A 95 0.26 -19.25 -7.28
N VAL A 96 0.05 -19.73 -6.06
CA VAL A 96 0.70 -20.94 -5.54
C VAL A 96 -0.08 -22.22 -5.85
N TYR A 97 -1.39 -22.13 -6.14
CA TYR A 97 -2.26 -23.29 -6.35
C TYR A 97 -1.77 -24.25 -7.44
N ASP A 98 -1.28 -23.72 -8.56
CA ASP A 98 -0.78 -24.50 -9.69
C ASP A 98 0.73 -24.77 -9.61
N ARG A 99 1.36 -24.54 -8.46
CA ARG A 99 2.80 -24.75 -8.28
C ARG A 99 3.10 -26.02 -7.52
N ASP A 100 4.33 -26.51 -7.68
CA ASP A 100 4.86 -27.58 -6.83
C ASP A 100 4.87 -27.09 -5.36
N PRO A 101 4.11 -27.72 -4.45
CA PRO A 101 4.08 -27.33 -3.05
C PRO A 101 5.41 -27.53 -2.32
N LEU A 102 6.32 -28.32 -2.88
CA LEU A 102 7.65 -28.54 -2.32
C LEU A 102 8.65 -27.45 -2.72
N SER A 103 8.31 -26.60 -3.71
CA SER A 103 9.16 -25.48 -4.09
C SER A 103 9.24 -24.42 -3.00
N ARG A 104 10.42 -23.86 -2.78
CA ARG A 104 10.60 -22.72 -1.84
C ARG A 104 9.76 -21.52 -2.24
N HIS A 105 9.56 -21.32 -3.53
CA HIS A 105 8.74 -20.26 -4.08
C HIS A 105 7.26 -20.40 -3.66
N ALA A 106 6.68 -21.59 -3.70
CA ALA A 106 5.32 -21.81 -3.22
C ALA A 106 5.21 -21.65 -1.70
N GLN A 107 6.18 -22.21 -0.96
CA GLN A 107 6.25 -22.09 0.50
C GLN A 107 6.33 -20.63 0.95
N TYR A 108 7.16 -19.83 0.28
CA TYR A 108 7.27 -18.39 0.59
C TYR A 108 5.95 -17.64 0.30
N GLY A 109 5.30 -17.90 -0.82
CA GLY A 109 3.99 -17.31 -1.12
C GLY A 109 2.94 -17.63 -0.06
N LEU A 110 2.97 -18.83 0.53
CA LEU A 110 2.08 -19.21 1.65
C LEU A 110 2.49 -18.51 2.97
N THR A 111 3.79 -18.29 3.20
CA THR A 111 4.28 -17.50 4.35
C THR A 111 3.77 -16.06 4.24
N GLU A 112 3.89 -15.45 3.06
CA GLU A 112 3.37 -14.10 2.79
C GLU A 112 1.85 -14.01 3.06
N VAL A 113 1.05 -14.99 2.63
CA VAL A 113 -0.39 -15.06 2.98
C VAL A 113 -0.61 -15.08 4.50
N GLY A 114 0.25 -15.76 5.25
CA GLY A 114 0.22 -15.77 6.71
C GLY A 114 0.51 -14.39 7.32
N ASP A 115 1.51 -13.69 6.80
CA ASP A 115 1.87 -12.32 7.21
C ASP A 115 0.71 -11.37 6.92
N GLU A 116 0.14 -11.37 5.70
CA GLU A 116 -0.98 -10.50 5.32
C GLU A 116 -2.27 -10.75 6.13
N THR A 117 -2.47 -11.97 6.58
CA THR A 117 -3.58 -12.28 7.50
C THR A 117 -3.39 -11.54 8.83
N ARG A 118 -2.16 -11.53 9.38
CA ARG A 118 -1.84 -10.80 10.61
C ARG A 118 -1.90 -9.29 10.42
N HIS A 119 -1.40 -8.76 9.30
CA HIS A 119 -1.49 -7.35 8.94
C HIS A 119 -2.94 -6.88 8.85
N SER A 120 -3.82 -7.64 8.18
CA SER A 120 -5.25 -7.33 8.10
C SER A 120 -5.91 -7.23 9.47
N ILE A 121 -5.61 -8.16 10.39
CA ILE A 121 -6.14 -8.15 11.77
C ILE A 121 -5.56 -6.95 12.54
N MET A 122 -4.26 -6.68 12.40
CA MET A 122 -3.57 -5.57 13.04
C MET A 122 -4.17 -4.21 12.63
N PHE A 123 -4.40 -4.00 11.35
CA PHE A 123 -5.04 -2.77 10.86
C PHE A 123 -6.49 -2.64 11.35
N ALA A 124 -7.27 -3.72 11.34
CA ALA A 124 -8.63 -3.71 11.87
C ALA A 124 -8.67 -3.32 13.36
N ARG A 125 -7.80 -3.91 14.19
CA ARG A 125 -7.67 -3.57 15.62
C ARG A 125 -7.21 -2.12 15.83
N MET A 126 -6.28 -1.63 14.99
CA MET A 126 -5.88 -0.22 15.05
C MET A 126 -7.07 0.70 14.76
N ILE A 127 -7.83 0.48 13.68
CA ILE A 127 -9.00 1.28 13.34
C ILE A 127 -10.03 1.28 14.48
N GLU A 128 -10.29 0.13 15.09
CA GLU A 128 -11.17 -0.01 16.24
C GLU A 128 -10.65 0.80 17.44
N LYS A 129 -9.37 0.67 17.80
CA LYS A 129 -8.73 1.40 18.91
C LYS A 129 -8.75 2.92 18.68
N LEU A 130 -8.64 3.35 17.42
CA LEU A 130 -8.78 4.76 17.06
C LEU A 130 -10.22 5.27 17.17
N GLY A 131 -11.22 4.42 17.36
CA GLY A 131 -12.63 4.79 17.39
C GLY A 131 -13.14 5.35 16.06
N CYS A 132 -12.51 4.97 14.95
CA CYS A 132 -12.86 5.44 13.61
C CYS A 132 -13.71 4.40 12.87
N PRO A 133 -14.55 4.84 11.91
CA PRO A 133 -15.19 3.91 11.00
C PRO A 133 -14.16 3.31 10.02
N ALA A 134 -14.39 2.08 9.56
CA ALA A 134 -13.70 1.53 8.41
C ALA A 134 -14.20 2.24 7.14
N TYR A 135 -13.34 3.05 6.52
CA TYR A 135 -13.73 3.87 5.38
C TYR A 135 -13.86 3.07 4.08
N GLY A 136 -12.89 2.19 3.81
CA GLY A 136 -12.87 1.35 2.62
C GLY A 136 -12.85 2.11 1.29
N PRO A 137 -12.81 1.39 0.15
CA PRO A 137 -12.65 2.01 -1.18
C PRO A 137 -13.94 2.57 -1.78
N GLY A 138 -15.09 2.42 -1.11
CA GLY A 138 -16.41 2.76 -1.65
C GLY A 138 -16.95 1.72 -2.65
N ARG A 139 -18.28 1.74 -2.90
CA ARG A 139 -18.98 0.65 -3.65
C ARG A 139 -18.44 0.43 -5.06
N VAL A 140 -18.17 1.51 -5.80
CA VAL A 140 -17.74 1.41 -7.22
C VAL A 140 -16.31 0.83 -7.30
N ARG A 141 -15.39 1.34 -6.49
CA ARG A 141 -14.01 0.80 -6.45
C ARG A 141 -13.99 -0.64 -5.92
N HIS A 142 -14.82 -0.96 -4.95
CA HIS A 142 -14.96 -2.33 -4.46
C HIS A 142 -15.41 -3.30 -5.57
N LEU A 143 -16.40 -2.91 -6.39
CA LEU A 143 -16.84 -3.71 -7.55
C LEU A 143 -15.71 -3.86 -8.59
N ARG A 144 -15.01 -2.78 -8.91
CA ARG A 144 -13.84 -2.82 -9.81
C ARG A 144 -12.73 -3.72 -9.27
N GLY A 145 -12.46 -3.67 -7.97
CA GLY A 145 -11.52 -4.58 -7.30
C GLY A 145 -11.92 -6.05 -7.42
N ARG A 146 -13.24 -6.35 -7.31
CA ARG A 146 -13.75 -7.72 -7.55
C ARG A 146 -13.48 -8.22 -8.97
N ILE A 147 -13.66 -7.37 -9.98
CA ILE A 147 -13.35 -7.70 -11.37
C ILE A 147 -11.84 -7.86 -11.56
N PHE A 148 -11.08 -6.91 -11.01
CA PHE A 148 -9.62 -6.92 -11.09
C PHE A 148 -9.03 -8.21 -10.51
N LYS A 149 -9.42 -8.59 -9.29
CA LYS A 149 -8.90 -9.81 -8.66
C LYS A 149 -9.28 -11.11 -9.38
N ALA A 150 -10.38 -11.12 -10.13
CA ALA A 150 -10.86 -12.33 -10.80
C ALA A 150 -10.11 -12.63 -12.11
N GLY A 151 -9.68 -11.60 -12.86
CA GLY A 151 -9.15 -11.74 -14.22
C GLY A 151 -7.69 -11.30 -14.39
N PHE A 152 -7.05 -10.72 -13.38
CA PHE A 152 -5.73 -10.14 -13.54
C PHE A 152 -4.61 -10.97 -12.94
N GLY A 153 -3.49 -10.99 -13.66
CA GLY A 153 -2.26 -11.67 -13.29
C GLY A 153 -1.06 -11.08 -14.05
N GLY A 154 0.07 -11.74 -13.99
CA GLY A 154 1.27 -11.33 -14.73
C GLY A 154 1.95 -10.09 -14.16
N ALA A 155 2.75 -9.41 -15.00
CA ALA A 155 3.61 -8.30 -14.59
C ALA A 155 2.85 -7.13 -13.96
N SER A 156 1.68 -6.75 -14.52
CA SER A 156 0.92 -5.60 -14.00
C SER A 156 0.29 -5.84 -12.64
N PHE A 157 -0.03 -7.08 -12.29
CA PHE A 157 -0.57 -7.36 -10.96
C PHE A 157 0.52 -7.21 -9.90
N TRP A 158 1.68 -7.83 -10.11
CA TRP A 158 2.83 -7.67 -9.20
C TRP A 158 3.29 -6.22 -9.09
N ALA A 159 3.26 -5.48 -10.20
CA ALA A 159 3.54 -4.04 -10.18
C ALA A 159 2.47 -3.23 -9.43
N ALA A 160 1.20 -3.64 -9.47
CA ALA A 160 0.12 -3.00 -8.71
C ALA A 160 0.25 -3.29 -7.19
N ILE A 161 0.71 -4.48 -6.80
CA ILE A 161 1.10 -4.78 -5.42
C ILE A 161 2.17 -3.78 -4.97
N LEU A 162 3.26 -3.63 -5.73
CA LEU A 162 4.31 -2.67 -5.40
C LEU A 162 3.82 -1.22 -5.33
N VAL A 163 2.80 -0.83 -6.11
CA VAL A 163 2.20 0.50 -5.98
C VAL A 163 1.56 0.70 -4.61
N ALA A 164 0.85 -0.28 -4.10
CA ALA A 164 0.26 -0.18 -2.77
C ALA A 164 1.35 -0.22 -1.68
N GLU A 165 2.17 -1.28 -1.69
CA GLU A 165 3.13 -1.54 -0.62
C GLU A 165 4.22 -0.48 -0.54
N GLU A 166 4.90 -0.16 -1.65
CA GLU A 166 6.04 0.77 -1.60
C GLU A 166 5.63 2.24 -1.38
N THR A 167 4.45 2.65 -1.85
CA THR A 167 3.97 4.02 -1.54
C THR A 167 3.58 4.13 -0.07
N LEU A 168 2.95 3.09 0.49
CA LEU A 168 2.62 3.05 1.92
C LEU A 168 3.87 2.85 2.79
N ASP A 169 4.81 1.98 2.41
CA ASP A 169 6.07 1.76 3.12
C ASP A 169 6.84 3.08 3.33
N THR A 170 6.93 3.92 2.29
CA THR A 170 7.61 5.22 2.40
C THR A 170 6.96 6.13 3.43
N PHE A 171 5.62 6.20 3.45
CA PHE A 171 4.84 6.95 4.43
C PHE A 171 4.95 6.35 5.84
N GLN A 172 4.84 5.04 5.96
CA GLN A 172 4.90 4.33 7.23
C GLN A 172 6.27 4.43 7.89
N ARG A 173 7.37 4.43 7.11
CA ARG A 173 8.73 4.67 7.61
C ARG A 173 8.89 6.05 8.23
N GLU A 174 8.27 7.06 7.68
CA GLU A 174 8.27 8.39 8.29
C GLU A 174 7.42 8.38 9.58
N CYS A 175 6.21 7.83 9.53
CA CYS A 175 5.33 7.74 10.70
C CYS A 175 5.99 7.00 11.88
N MET A 176 6.65 5.87 11.65
CA MET A 176 7.22 5.07 12.75
C MET A 176 8.39 5.77 13.45
N ASN A 177 9.02 6.75 12.81
CA ASN A 177 10.17 7.49 13.34
C ASN A 177 9.82 8.90 13.85
N ASP A 178 8.60 9.39 13.63
CA ASP A 178 8.17 10.71 14.08
C ASP A 178 7.60 10.64 15.50
N GLU A 179 8.27 11.27 16.46
CA GLU A 179 7.85 11.27 17.87
C GLU A 179 6.54 12.02 18.12
N ARG A 180 6.08 12.85 17.19
CA ARG A 180 4.77 13.53 17.24
C ARG A 180 3.60 12.59 16.95
N VAL A 181 3.88 11.39 16.43
CA VAL A 181 2.88 10.39 16.05
C VAL A 181 2.60 9.43 17.22
N GLN A 182 1.33 9.09 17.40
CA GLN A 182 0.84 8.15 18.42
C GLN A 182 1.72 6.90 18.53
N PRO A 183 2.13 6.48 19.73
CA PRO A 183 2.93 5.26 19.94
C PRO A 183 2.32 4.02 19.29
N LEU A 184 1.00 3.85 19.38
CA LEU A 184 0.29 2.76 18.74
C LEU A 184 0.50 2.74 17.21
N VAL A 185 0.32 3.88 16.55
CA VAL A 185 0.49 3.97 15.08
C VAL A 185 1.94 3.71 14.68
N ARG A 186 2.90 4.21 15.47
CA ARG A 186 4.33 3.95 15.28
C ARG A 186 4.64 2.46 15.38
N ALA A 187 4.07 1.76 16.37
CA ALA A 187 4.28 0.32 16.58
C ALA A 187 3.70 -0.50 15.41
N VAL A 188 2.45 -0.21 15.00
CA VAL A 188 1.79 -0.85 13.85
C VAL A 188 2.62 -0.66 12.58
N ASN A 189 3.04 0.57 12.28
CA ASN A 189 3.83 0.85 11.09
C ASN A 189 5.21 0.17 11.14
N ARG A 190 5.83 0.06 12.32
CA ARG A 190 7.13 -0.63 12.47
C ARG A 190 7.03 -2.11 12.11
N ILE A 191 6.03 -2.82 12.61
CA ILE A 191 5.82 -4.25 12.32
C ILE A 191 5.60 -4.41 10.81
N HIS A 192 4.65 -3.68 10.25
CA HIS A 192 4.33 -3.74 8.82
C HIS A 192 5.56 -3.50 7.96
N VAL A 193 6.27 -2.39 8.14
CA VAL A 193 7.47 -2.02 7.38
C VAL A 193 8.57 -3.08 7.41
N VAL A 194 8.77 -3.75 8.56
CA VAL A 194 9.82 -4.77 8.68
C VAL A 194 9.43 -6.03 7.90
N GLU A 195 8.18 -6.45 7.98
CA GLU A 195 7.70 -7.64 7.28
C GLU A 195 7.55 -7.39 5.78
N GLU A 196 7.00 -6.22 5.38
CA GLU A 196 6.84 -5.80 3.98
C GLU A 196 8.14 -5.72 3.17
N ALA A 197 9.26 -5.48 3.81
CA ALA A 197 10.54 -5.50 3.11
C ALA A 197 10.81 -6.81 2.35
N ARG A 198 10.28 -7.94 2.85
CA ARG A 198 10.36 -9.26 2.19
C ARG A 198 9.38 -9.37 1.02
N HIS A 199 8.14 -8.93 1.23
CA HIS A 199 7.06 -8.96 0.24
C HIS A 199 7.42 -8.08 -0.97
N VAL A 200 7.86 -6.86 -0.74
CA VAL A 200 8.36 -5.94 -1.77
C VAL A 200 9.51 -6.57 -2.56
N ARG A 201 10.46 -7.24 -1.89
CA ARG A 201 11.57 -7.93 -2.57
C ARG A 201 11.05 -9.03 -3.49
N TYR A 202 10.16 -9.88 -3.02
CA TYR A 202 9.56 -10.96 -3.78
C TYR A 202 8.76 -10.43 -4.98
N ALA A 203 7.91 -9.43 -4.76
CA ALA A 203 7.11 -8.81 -5.81
C ALA A 203 7.98 -8.15 -6.89
N ARG A 204 9.08 -7.46 -6.52
CA ARG A 204 10.03 -6.88 -7.49
C ARG A 204 10.67 -7.94 -8.38
N GLU A 205 11.06 -9.08 -7.84
CA GLU A 205 11.61 -10.17 -8.62
C GLU A 205 10.58 -10.79 -9.58
N GLU A 206 9.33 -10.93 -9.13
CA GLU A 206 8.22 -11.37 -9.98
C GLU A 206 7.94 -10.37 -11.12
N VAL A 207 7.97 -9.06 -10.85
CA VAL A 207 7.85 -8.03 -11.90
C VAL A 207 8.93 -8.19 -12.95
N VAL A 208 10.19 -8.27 -12.55
CA VAL A 208 11.32 -8.42 -13.49
C VAL A 208 11.17 -9.68 -14.33
N ARG A 209 10.88 -10.81 -13.68
CA ARG A 209 10.74 -12.11 -14.35
C ARG A 209 9.61 -12.15 -15.35
N ARG A 210 8.47 -11.53 -15.02
CA ARG A 210 7.27 -11.54 -15.87
C ARG A 210 7.26 -10.48 -16.94
N SER A 211 8.07 -9.42 -16.80
CA SER A 211 8.18 -8.38 -17.83
C SER A 211 9.25 -8.67 -18.88
N ALA A 212 10.24 -9.52 -18.57
CA ALA A 212 11.42 -9.76 -19.41
C ALA A 212 11.09 -10.23 -20.86
N ASP A 213 10.08 -11.08 -21.03
CA ASP A 213 9.73 -11.71 -22.31
C ASP A 213 8.42 -11.17 -22.91
N LEU A 214 7.89 -10.05 -22.40
CA LEU A 214 6.65 -9.49 -22.90
C LEU A 214 6.82 -8.88 -24.29
N ARG A 215 6.01 -9.33 -25.25
CA ARG A 215 5.90 -8.73 -26.60
C ARG A 215 5.14 -7.40 -26.51
N ALA A 216 5.36 -6.51 -27.48
CA ALA A 216 4.83 -5.16 -27.48
C ALA A 216 3.32 -5.02 -27.17
N PRO A 217 2.39 -5.85 -27.73
CA PRO A 217 0.97 -5.75 -27.38
C PRO A 217 0.67 -6.10 -25.93
N ALA A 218 1.31 -7.16 -25.39
CA ALA A 218 1.15 -7.58 -24.01
C ALA A 218 1.75 -6.53 -23.04
N LEU A 219 2.91 -5.99 -23.39
CA LEU A 219 3.54 -4.93 -22.63
C LEU A 219 2.67 -3.65 -22.57
N ALA A 220 2.07 -3.25 -23.68
CA ALA A 220 1.13 -2.12 -23.73
C ALA A 220 -0.09 -2.36 -22.82
N PHE A 221 -0.65 -3.57 -22.84
CA PHE A 221 -1.73 -3.97 -21.94
C PHE A 221 -1.30 -3.88 -20.46
N HIS A 222 -0.14 -4.44 -20.10
CA HIS A 222 0.34 -4.39 -18.71
C HIS A 222 0.64 -2.96 -18.24
N ARG A 223 1.18 -2.09 -19.11
CA ARG A 223 1.35 -0.66 -18.82
C ARG A 223 0.04 0.05 -18.53
N PHE A 224 -0.98 -0.21 -19.35
CA PHE A 224 -2.31 0.36 -19.14
C PHE A 224 -2.91 -0.11 -17.81
N MET A 225 -2.85 -1.41 -17.54
CA MET A 225 -3.42 -2.00 -16.34
C MET A 225 -2.73 -1.55 -15.05
N LEU A 226 -1.40 -1.44 -15.07
CA LEU A 226 -0.63 -0.87 -13.96
C LEU A 226 -1.07 0.57 -13.67
N GLY A 227 -1.11 1.42 -14.70
CA GLY A 227 -1.50 2.82 -14.52
C GLY A 227 -2.92 2.95 -13.97
N TYR A 228 -3.86 2.17 -14.50
CA TYR A 228 -5.23 2.13 -14.02
C TYR A 228 -5.32 1.68 -12.56
N ALA A 229 -4.65 0.59 -12.19
CA ALA A 229 -4.60 0.09 -10.82
C ALA A 229 -4.00 1.12 -9.87
N ALA A 230 -2.88 1.75 -10.24
CA ALA A 230 -2.24 2.80 -9.46
C ALA A 230 -3.18 3.98 -9.21
N HIS A 231 -3.93 4.41 -10.22
CA HIS A 231 -4.92 5.49 -10.08
C HIS A 231 -6.04 5.13 -9.10
N GLU A 232 -6.55 3.90 -9.15
CA GLU A 232 -7.62 3.45 -8.25
C GLU A 232 -7.10 3.28 -6.80
N VAL A 233 -5.91 2.71 -6.61
CA VAL A 233 -5.29 2.47 -5.30
C VAL A 233 -4.99 3.79 -4.60
N VAL A 234 -4.14 4.63 -5.21
CA VAL A 234 -3.72 5.90 -4.61
C VAL A 234 -4.89 6.86 -4.44
N GLY A 235 -5.81 6.89 -5.41
CA GLY A 235 -7.04 7.68 -5.32
C GLY A 235 -8.02 7.24 -4.23
N SER A 236 -7.77 6.09 -3.56
CA SER A 236 -8.58 5.60 -2.45
C SER A 236 -7.97 5.83 -1.06
N PHE A 237 -6.71 6.24 -0.94
CA PHE A 237 -6.02 6.41 0.35
C PHE A 237 -6.77 7.32 1.31
N VAL A 238 -7.27 8.45 0.84
CA VAL A 238 -8.02 9.40 1.67
C VAL A 238 -9.48 9.43 1.23
N HIS A 239 -10.35 8.83 2.02
CA HIS A 239 -11.78 8.80 1.75
C HIS A 239 -12.42 10.16 2.03
N PRO A 240 -13.27 10.72 1.13
CA PRO A 240 -13.83 12.06 1.32
C PRO A 240 -14.54 12.30 2.65
N ARG A 241 -15.14 11.27 3.24
CA ARG A 241 -15.85 11.40 4.53
C ARG A 241 -14.94 11.69 5.73
N VAL A 242 -13.60 11.56 5.62
CA VAL A 242 -12.68 11.91 6.71
C VAL A 242 -12.81 13.39 7.11
N TYR A 243 -13.08 14.25 6.14
CA TYR A 243 -13.22 15.69 6.35
C TYR A 243 -14.46 16.08 7.14
N ALA A 244 -15.52 15.27 7.08
CA ALA A 244 -16.73 15.51 7.86
C ALA A 244 -16.47 15.40 9.39
N ALA A 245 -15.48 14.64 9.80
CA ALA A 245 -15.11 14.49 11.21
C ALA A 245 -14.61 15.79 11.84
N VAL A 246 -14.12 16.72 11.01
CA VAL A 246 -13.64 18.04 11.46
C VAL A 246 -14.56 19.20 11.02
N GLY A 247 -15.79 18.88 10.60
CA GLY A 247 -16.81 19.87 10.24
C GLY A 247 -16.65 20.47 8.83
N LEU A 248 -15.79 19.90 7.97
CA LEU A 248 -15.62 20.36 6.59
C LEU A 248 -16.58 19.64 5.63
N ASP A 249 -17.03 20.34 4.59
CA ASP A 249 -17.75 19.69 3.49
C ASP A 249 -16.84 18.68 2.77
N PRO A 250 -17.24 17.40 2.71
CA PRO A 250 -16.38 16.33 2.17
C PRO A 250 -15.99 16.53 0.70
N ARG A 251 -16.90 17.06 -0.14
CA ARG A 251 -16.62 17.24 -1.56
C ARG A 251 -15.65 18.40 -1.78
N ARG A 252 -15.88 19.52 -1.12
CA ARG A 252 -15.02 20.70 -1.19
C ARG A 252 -13.64 20.42 -0.65
N ALA A 253 -13.53 19.78 0.52
CA ALA A 253 -12.26 19.45 1.14
C ALA A 253 -11.47 18.41 0.31
N HIS A 254 -12.14 17.38 -0.23
CA HIS A 254 -11.50 16.41 -1.11
C HIS A 254 -10.99 17.05 -2.42
N ALA A 255 -11.75 17.97 -3.01
CA ALA A 255 -11.31 18.73 -4.17
C ALA A 255 -10.07 19.60 -3.84
N ALA A 256 -10.07 20.26 -2.68
CA ALA A 256 -8.92 21.04 -2.20
C ALA A 256 -7.68 20.17 -1.97
N ALA A 257 -7.82 19.00 -1.33
CA ALA A 257 -6.75 18.05 -1.12
C ALA A 257 -6.13 17.57 -2.45
N ARG A 258 -6.96 17.24 -3.44
CA ARG A 258 -6.50 16.84 -4.76
C ARG A 258 -5.80 17.97 -5.53
N ALA A 259 -6.23 19.21 -5.33
CA ALA A 259 -5.60 20.39 -5.94
C ALA A 259 -4.36 20.88 -5.17
N ASN A 260 -4.10 20.34 -3.97
CA ASN A 260 -3.00 20.77 -3.12
C ASN A 260 -1.63 20.33 -3.69
N PRO A 261 -0.76 21.29 -4.11
CA PRO A 261 0.55 20.94 -4.66
C PRO A 261 1.43 20.17 -3.65
N HIS A 262 1.33 20.49 -2.36
CA HIS A 262 2.08 19.82 -1.31
C HIS A 262 1.68 18.34 -1.17
N HIS A 263 0.37 18.06 -1.21
CA HIS A 263 -0.12 16.67 -1.19
C HIS A 263 0.30 15.90 -2.44
N GLN A 264 0.22 16.54 -3.63
CA GLN A 264 0.70 15.94 -4.87
C GLN A 264 2.21 15.62 -4.81
N GLU A 265 3.01 16.50 -4.20
CA GLU A 265 4.44 16.25 -3.99
C GLU A 265 4.68 15.12 -2.99
N SER A 266 3.89 15.03 -1.91
CA SER A 266 3.94 13.91 -0.96
C SER A 266 3.66 12.56 -1.65
N LEU A 267 2.72 12.50 -2.59
CA LEU A 267 2.45 11.30 -3.38
C LEU A 267 3.62 10.97 -4.34
N ARG A 268 4.22 11.95 -5.02
CA ARG A 268 5.42 11.73 -5.83
C ARG A 268 6.59 11.23 -4.99
N TRP A 269 6.81 11.84 -3.83
CA TRP A 269 7.84 11.43 -2.89
C TRP A 269 7.63 9.97 -2.43
N SER A 270 6.41 9.57 -2.11
CA SER A 270 6.12 8.20 -1.70
C SER A 270 6.45 7.16 -2.78
N ALA A 271 6.36 7.53 -4.06
CA ALA A 271 6.67 6.67 -5.20
C ALA A 271 8.12 6.82 -5.73
N SER A 272 8.97 7.60 -5.05
CA SER A 272 10.32 7.96 -5.55
C SER A 272 11.25 6.78 -5.80
N ARG A 273 11.08 5.66 -5.09
CA ARG A 273 11.85 4.41 -5.28
C ARG A 273 11.18 3.49 -6.31
N LEU A 274 9.86 3.49 -6.34
CA LEU A 274 9.04 2.61 -7.17
C LEU A 274 9.09 3.01 -8.65
N VAL A 275 8.87 4.28 -8.96
CA VAL A 275 8.75 4.73 -10.37
C VAL A 275 10.02 4.48 -11.19
N PRO A 276 11.24 4.77 -10.68
CA PRO A 276 12.47 4.39 -11.39
C PRO A 276 12.59 2.89 -11.64
N PHE A 277 12.21 2.06 -10.67
CA PHE A 277 12.19 0.60 -10.82
C PHE A 277 11.22 0.15 -11.93
N LEU A 278 9.99 0.65 -11.91
CA LEU A 278 8.98 0.31 -12.92
C LEU A 278 9.38 0.79 -14.33
N ARG A 279 10.09 1.93 -14.43
CA ARG A 279 10.68 2.39 -15.69
C ARG A 279 11.77 1.44 -16.20
N ALA A 280 12.67 1.02 -15.32
CA ALA A 280 13.71 0.04 -15.66
C ALA A 280 13.13 -1.31 -16.07
N ALA A 281 12.00 -1.75 -15.46
CA ALA A 281 11.25 -2.93 -15.85
C ALA A 281 10.41 -2.75 -17.14
N GLY A 282 10.44 -1.56 -17.75
CA GLY A 282 9.71 -1.24 -18.98
C GLY A 282 8.20 -1.06 -18.80
N LEU A 283 7.69 -1.03 -17.57
CA LEU A 283 6.26 -0.91 -17.28
C LEU A 283 5.73 0.54 -17.22
N VAL A 284 6.62 1.52 -17.07
CA VAL A 284 6.30 2.96 -17.15
C VAL A 284 7.01 3.56 -18.34
N HIS A 285 6.26 3.87 -19.39
CA HIS A 285 6.81 4.39 -20.65
C HIS A 285 5.72 5.02 -21.53
N GLY A 286 5.39 6.27 -21.31
CA GLY A 286 4.42 6.99 -22.14
C GLY A 286 3.01 6.37 -22.19
N GLY A 287 2.18 6.91 -23.06
CA GLY A 287 0.87 6.34 -23.41
C GLY A 287 -0.21 6.46 -22.34
N PRO A 288 -1.34 5.70 -22.50
CA PRO A 288 -2.49 5.79 -21.59
C PRO A 288 -2.19 5.37 -20.15
N GLY A 289 -1.32 4.38 -19.93
CA GLY A 289 -0.93 3.92 -18.61
C GLY A 289 -0.23 5.03 -17.80
N GLU A 290 0.75 5.72 -18.40
CA GLU A 290 1.43 6.82 -17.72
C GLU A 290 0.51 8.01 -17.45
N ARG A 291 -0.51 8.26 -18.29
CA ARG A 291 -1.52 9.29 -18.00
C ARG A 291 -2.29 9.01 -16.71
N PHE A 292 -2.58 7.75 -16.40
CA PHE A 292 -3.18 7.37 -15.12
C PHE A 292 -2.23 7.58 -13.94
N LEU A 293 -0.94 7.25 -14.09
CA LEU A 293 0.08 7.52 -13.07
C LEU A 293 0.21 9.02 -12.79
N ARG A 294 0.18 9.87 -13.82
CA ARG A 294 0.14 11.35 -13.66
C ARG A 294 -1.12 11.81 -12.92
N ARG A 295 -2.29 11.23 -13.20
CA ARG A 295 -3.54 11.53 -12.49
C ARG A 295 -3.52 11.06 -11.03
N ALA A 296 -2.68 10.09 -10.71
CA ALA A 296 -2.40 9.63 -9.37
C ALA A 296 -1.25 10.41 -8.69
N TYR A 297 -0.66 11.37 -9.39
CA TYR A 297 0.48 12.19 -8.95
C TYR A 297 1.76 11.38 -8.62
N LEU A 298 1.94 10.20 -9.20
CA LEU A 298 3.13 9.36 -8.96
C LEU A 298 4.29 9.69 -9.92
N VAL A 299 4.01 10.35 -11.04
CA VAL A 299 4.98 10.78 -12.07
C VAL A 299 4.70 12.20 -12.54
#